data_af3c482401c968639caff09d36498a52
#
_entry.id   af3c482401c968639caff09d36498a52
#
_cell.length_a   1.000
_cell.length_b   1.000
_cell.length_c   1.000
_cell.angle_alpha   90.00
_cell.angle_beta   90.00
_cell.angle_gamma   90.00
#
_symmetry.space_group_name_H-M   'P 1'
#
loop_
_entity.id
_entity.type
_entity.pdbx_description
1 polymer ?
#
loop_
_entity_poly.entity_id
_entity_poly.type
_entity_poly.pdbx_seq_one_letter_code
_entity_poly.pdbx_strand_id
1 'polypeptide(L)'
;MELDPVTLAVVQNGLQQVCNEMDLAFVRAAFSPVISEALDRSDGIYHRDTGELIAQGELGLPVFVGTMQFSTQAVIARAAKAKPGDVYIVNDPYLGGTHLMDVKFVKPFFYRGRLFAWLANTGHWPDIGGMVPGGFSANATEVEQECLRLPPVRLYKEGVLDEEILSIILSNIRIADQRIGDIKPQAAAPTIGEKSLTALL
;
A
#
# COMPACT_ATOMS: atom_id res chain seq x y z
N MET A 1 -26.40 16.67 9.10
CA MET A 1 -26.06 17.75 8.15
C MET A 1 -26.10 17.08 6.77
N GLU A 2 -27.10 17.39 5.97
CA GLU A 2 -27.12 16.93 4.58
C GLU A 2 -26.14 17.80 3.78
N LEU A 3 -25.21 17.15 3.09
CA LEU A 3 -24.35 17.82 2.12
C LEU A 3 -25.17 18.06 0.84
N ASP A 4 -25.05 19.24 0.27
CA ASP A 4 -25.67 19.48 -1.03
C ASP A 4 -24.97 18.61 -2.11
N PRO A 5 -25.70 18.22 -3.18
CA PRO A 5 -25.18 17.31 -4.19
C PRO A 5 -23.93 17.81 -4.91
N VAL A 6 -23.76 19.12 -5.05
CA VAL A 6 -22.58 19.71 -5.73
C VAL A 6 -21.36 19.56 -4.84
N THR A 7 -21.46 19.93 -3.56
CA THR A 7 -20.37 19.73 -2.59
C THR A 7 -19.99 18.26 -2.49
N LEU A 8 -20.97 17.35 -2.45
CA LEU A 8 -20.69 15.91 -2.42
C LEU A 8 -19.89 15.46 -3.65
N ALA A 9 -20.32 15.87 -4.85
CA ALA A 9 -19.62 15.53 -6.09
C ALA A 9 -18.19 16.10 -6.12
N VAL A 10 -17.98 17.34 -5.69
CA VAL A 10 -16.66 17.97 -5.61
C VAL A 10 -15.74 17.18 -4.67
N VAL A 11 -16.23 16.80 -3.48
CA VAL A 11 -15.45 16.02 -2.51
C VAL A 11 -15.12 14.64 -3.05
N GLN A 12 -16.10 13.92 -3.63
CA GLN A 12 -15.88 12.59 -4.21
C GLN A 12 -14.81 12.62 -5.31
N ASN A 13 -14.95 13.54 -6.28
CA ASN A 13 -13.98 13.69 -7.37
C ASN A 13 -12.61 14.13 -6.85
N GLY A 14 -12.57 14.99 -5.84
CA GLY A 14 -11.31 15.40 -5.21
C GLY A 14 -10.58 14.24 -4.54
N LEU A 15 -11.29 13.39 -3.80
CA LEU A 15 -10.73 12.18 -3.17
C LEU A 15 -10.24 11.17 -4.21
N GLN A 16 -11.00 10.96 -5.29
CA GLN A 16 -10.59 10.11 -6.40
C GLN A 16 -9.33 10.65 -7.08
N GLN A 17 -9.26 11.97 -7.31
CA GLN A 17 -8.07 12.61 -7.86
C GLN A 17 -6.82 12.42 -6.99
N VAL A 18 -6.95 12.47 -5.67
CA VAL A 18 -5.84 12.15 -4.75
C VAL A 18 -5.32 10.74 -5.00
N CYS A 19 -6.19 9.75 -5.16
CA CYS A 19 -5.79 8.36 -5.45
C CYS A 19 -5.13 8.25 -6.84
N ASN A 20 -5.65 8.96 -7.85
CA ASN A 20 -5.05 9.00 -9.19
C ASN A 20 -3.64 9.61 -9.18
N GLU A 21 -3.39 10.62 -8.36
CA GLU A 21 -2.06 11.22 -8.19
C GLU A 21 -1.08 10.28 -7.48
N MET A 22 -1.54 9.50 -6.49
CA MET A 22 -0.76 8.43 -5.88
C MET A 22 -0.35 7.39 -6.93
N ASP A 23 -1.32 6.90 -7.70
CA ASP A 23 -1.11 5.92 -8.76
C ASP A 23 -0.10 6.42 -9.81
N LEU A 24 -0.30 7.65 -10.29
CA LEU A 24 0.60 8.26 -11.28
C LEU A 24 2.03 8.41 -10.75
N ALA A 25 2.19 8.79 -9.48
CA ALA A 25 3.50 8.90 -8.85
C ALA A 25 4.17 7.51 -8.73
N PHE A 26 3.41 6.50 -8.36
CA PHE A 26 3.91 5.13 -8.24
C PHE A 26 4.34 4.56 -9.59
N VAL A 27 3.47 4.61 -10.60
CA VAL A 27 3.75 4.02 -11.93
C VAL A 27 4.94 4.65 -12.63
N ARG A 28 5.10 5.99 -12.52
CA ARG A 28 6.19 6.71 -13.17
C ARG A 28 7.56 6.41 -12.59
N ALA A 29 7.62 5.96 -11.37
CA ALA A 29 8.86 5.71 -10.65
C ALA A 29 9.12 4.23 -10.39
N ALA A 30 8.14 3.35 -10.59
CA ALA A 30 8.27 1.91 -10.43
C ALA A 30 9.23 1.32 -11.47
N PHE A 31 10.05 0.38 -11.02
CA PHE A 31 11.02 -0.30 -11.87
C PHE A 31 10.40 -1.49 -12.63
N SER A 32 9.49 -2.21 -11.98
CA SER A 32 8.94 -3.46 -12.53
C SER A 32 7.85 -3.22 -13.57
N PRO A 33 7.97 -3.83 -14.77
CA PRO A 33 6.94 -3.76 -15.81
C PRO A 33 5.56 -4.27 -15.37
N VAL A 34 5.51 -5.23 -14.44
CA VAL A 34 4.25 -5.73 -13.86
C VAL A 34 3.48 -4.59 -13.20
N ILE A 35 4.18 -3.69 -12.50
CA ILE A 35 3.58 -2.53 -11.84
C ILE A 35 3.32 -1.41 -12.85
N SER A 36 4.33 -1.08 -13.69
CA SER A 36 4.28 0.11 -14.54
C SER A 36 3.50 -0.09 -15.84
N GLU A 37 3.54 -1.28 -16.44
CA GLU A 37 2.94 -1.57 -17.74
C GLU A 37 1.70 -2.46 -17.63
N ALA A 38 1.76 -3.55 -16.85
CA ALA A 38 0.62 -4.44 -16.65
C ALA A 38 -0.41 -3.89 -15.66
N LEU A 39 -0.13 -2.75 -15.01
CA LEU A 39 -1.02 -2.05 -14.07
C LEU A 39 -1.42 -2.90 -12.86
N ASP A 40 -0.55 -3.85 -12.46
CA ASP A 40 -0.83 -4.77 -11.35
C ASP A 40 -0.54 -4.07 -10.00
N ARG A 41 -1.36 -3.08 -9.73
CA ARG A 41 -1.31 -2.19 -8.56
C ARG A 41 -2.66 -1.55 -8.29
N SER A 42 -2.79 -0.87 -7.15
CA SER A 42 -3.94 -0.04 -6.81
C SER A 42 -3.63 0.91 -5.67
N ASP A 43 -4.36 2.02 -5.58
CA ASP A 43 -4.23 3.06 -4.56
C ASP A 43 -5.60 3.41 -3.98
N GLY A 44 -5.66 3.74 -2.68
CA GLY A 44 -6.91 4.08 -2.02
C GLY A 44 -6.76 4.85 -0.71
N ILE A 45 -7.87 5.45 -0.31
CA ILE A 45 -8.06 6.15 0.97
C ILE A 45 -9.02 5.34 1.83
N TYR A 46 -8.66 5.14 3.09
CA TYR A 46 -9.38 4.27 4.02
C TYR A 46 -9.75 5.00 5.29
N HIS A 47 -10.90 4.63 5.87
CA HIS A 47 -11.42 5.24 7.08
C HIS A 47 -10.49 5.02 8.27
N ARG A 48 -10.28 6.08 9.05
CA ARG A 48 -9.28 6.11 10.14
C ARG A 48 -9.47 5.03 11.20
N ASP A 49 -10.72 4.72 11.56
CA ASP A 49 -11.04 3.81 12.67
C ASP A 49 -11.39 2.40 12.19
N THR A 50 -12.11 2.29 11.05
CA THR A 50 -12.63 1.02 10.54
C THR A 50 -11.79 0.40 9.45
N GLY A 51 -10.93 1.19 8.76
CA GLY A 51 -10.17 0.73 7.61
C GLY A 51 -11.01 0.47 6.35
N GLU A 52 -12.31 0.83 6.38
CA GLU A 52 -13.19 0.73 5.21
C GLU A 52 -12.76 1.69 4.11
N LEU A 53 -12.96 1.27 2.87
CA LEU A 53 -12.65 2.07 1.70
C LEU A 53 -13.50 3.34 1.65
N ILE A 54 -12.85 4.50 1.50
CA ILE A 54 -13.49 5.81 1.29
C ILE A 54 -13.44 6.18 -0.19
N ALA A 55 -12.26 6.07 -0.82
CA ALA A 55 -12.04 6.43 -2.21
C ALA A 55 -10.93 5.58 -2.82
N GLN A 56 -11.01 5.39 -4.13
CA GLN A 56 -10.04 4.65 -4.93
C GLN A 56 -9.70 5.42 -6.20
N GLY A 57 -8.55 5.08 -6.83
CA GLY A 57 -8.21 5.59 -8.14
C GLY A 57 -9.00 4.90 -9.27
N GLU A 58 -8.97 5.51 -10.44
CA GLU A 58 -9.59 4.96 -11.66
C GLU A 58 -8.75 3.85 -12.30
N LEU A 59 -7.43 3.93 -12.13
CA LEU A 59 -6.46 2.98 -12.64
C LEU A 59 -6.10 1.96 -11.56
N GLY A 60 -5.74 0.77 -11.98
CA GLY A 60 -5.40 -0.31 -11.08
C GLY A 60 -6.48 -1.39 -11.00
N LEU A 61 -6.11 -2.53 -10.42
CA LEU A 61 -6.99 -3.70 -10.40
C LEU A 61 -8.06 -3.58 -9.30
N PRO A 62 -9.36 -3.71 -9.65
CA PRO A 62 -10.44 -3.62 -8.68
C PRO A 62 -10.35 -4.63 -7.53
N VAL A 63 -9.76 -5.82 -7.77
CA VAL A 63 -9.57 -6.83 -6.73
C VAL A 63 -8.74 -6.32 -5.56
N PHE A 64 -7.71 -5.54 -5.82
CA PHE A 64 -6.88 -4.98 -4.74
C PHE A 64 -7.63 -3.94 -3.93
N VAL A 65 -8.42 -3.11 -4.58
CA VAL A 65 -9.23 -2.10 -3.90
C VAL A 65 -10.17 -2.74 -2.89
N GLY A 66 -10.88 -3.78 -3.30
CA GLY A 66 -11.80 -4.50 -2.43
C GLY A 66 -11.12 -5.23 -1.26
N THR A 67 -9.86 -5.67 -1.44
CA THR A 67 -9.14 -6.45 -0.43
C THR A 67 -8.23 -5.61 0.47
N MET A 68 -7.72 -4.46 0.00
CA MET A 68 -6.81 -3.60 0.77
C MET A 68 -7.41 -3.10 2.10
N GLN A 69 -8.74 -2.96 2.18
CA GLN A 69 -9.39 -2.59 3.45
C GLN A 69 -9.07 -3.57 4.57
N PHE A 70 -9.03 -4.88 4.30
CA PHE A 70 -8.73 -5.90 5.30
C PHE A 70 -7.26 -5.83 5.77
N SER A 71 -6.33 -5.63 4.85
CA SER A 71 -4.93 -5.41 5.19
C SER A 71 -4.74 -4.10 5.98
N THR A 72 -5.48 -3.04 5.64
CA THR A 72 -5.49 -1.78 6.37
C THR A 72 -6.03 -1.97 7.79
N GLN A 73 -7.10 -2.74 7.97
CA GLN A 73 -7.64 -3.12 9.29
C GLN A 73 -6.60 -3.87 10.13
N ALA A 74 -5.87 -4.81 9.52
CA ALA A 74 -4.79 -5.52 10.20
C ALA A 74 -3.65 -4.60 10.64
N VAL A 75 -3.33 -3.57 9.84
CA VAL A 75 -2.38 -2.51 10.23
C VAL A 75 -2.95 -1.69 11.37
N ILE A 76 -4.19 -1.21 11.29
CA ILE A 76 -4.85 -0.41 12.34
C ILE A 76 -4.83 -1.15 13.69
N ALA A 77 -5.13 -2.45 13.69
CA ALA A 77 -5.13 -3.26 14.91
C ALA A 77 -3.76 -3.32 15.62
N ARG A 78 -2.67 -3.15 14.86
CA ARG A 78 -1.29 -3.16 15.38
C ARG A 78 -0.69 -1.76 15.56
N ALA A 79 -1.27 -0.74 14.90
CA ALA A 79 -0.74 0.62 14.83
C ALA A 79 -1.24 1.55 15.94
N ALA A 80 -1.53 1.04 17.14
CA ALA A 80 -2.12 1.79 18.27
C ALA A 80 -1.38 3.10 18.64
N LYS A 81 -0.16 3.30 18.14
CA LYS A 81 0.67 4.50 18.34
C LYS A 81 1.26 4.99 17.00
N ALA A 82 0.47 4.91 15.93
CA ALA A 82 0.89 5.45 14.64
C ALA A 82 1.20 6.95 14.74
N LYS A 83 2.25 7.38 14.07
CA LYS A 83 2.72 8.76 14.06
C LYS A 83 2.79 9.31 12.62
N PRO A 84 2.79 10.64 12.45
CA PRO A 84 3.07 11.23 11.15
C PRO A 84 4.40 10.72 10.57
N GLY A 85 4.40 10.34 9.30
CA GLY A 85 5.58 9.81 8.62
C GLY A 85 5.81 8.30 8.77
N ASP A 86 5.04 7.60 9.61
CA ASP A 86 5.07 6.14 9.64
C ASP A 86 4.56 5.56 8.31
N VAL A 87 5.16 4.45 7.86
CA VAL A 87 4.64 3.63 6.75
C VAL A 87 4.78 2.16 7.13
N TYR A 88 3.68 1.45 7.05
CA TYR A 88 3.62 0.02 7.32
C TYR A 88 3.67 -0.77 6.02
N ILE A 89 4.35 -1.93 6.04
CA ILE A 89 4.36 -2.92 4.96
C ILE A 89 3.66 -4.18 5.43
N VAL A 90 2.88 -4.81 4.56
CA VAL A 90 2.18 -6.07 4.83
C VAL A 90 1.86 -6.81 3.54
N ASN A 91 1.96 -8.14 3.56
CA ASN A 91 1.49 -8.99 2.47
C ASN A 91 0.82 -10.29 2.95
N ASP A 92 0.67 -10.47 4.27
CA ASP A 92 0.14 -11.70 4.86
C ASP A 92 -1.30 -11.96 4.41
N PRO A 93 -1.58 -13.06 3.65
CA PRO A 93 -2.93 -13.37 3.15
C PRO A 93 -3.90 -13.69 4.28
N TYR A 94 -3.43 -14.20 5.42
CA TYR A 94 -4.28 -14.49 6.59
C TYR A 94 -4.65 -13.23 7.38
N LEU A 95 -4.06 -12.09 7.04
CA LEU A 95 -4.36 -10.78 7.61
C LEU A 95 -5.02 -9.85 6.57
N GLY A 96 -5.80 -10.42 5.66
CA GLY A 96 -6.55 -9.67 4.66
C GLY A 96 -5.75 -9.37 3.38
N GLY A 97 -4.64 -10.05 3.17
CA GLY A 97 -3.91 -10.02 1.90
C GLY A 97 -4.61 -10.82 0.79
N THR A 98 -4.06 -10.71 -0.41
CA THR A 98 -4.34 -11.55 -1.58
C THR A 98 -3.25 -12.62 -1.66
N HIS A 99 -2.51 -12.76 -2.75
CA HIS A 99 -1.31 -13.59 -2.72
C HIS A 99 -0.11 -12.80 -2.17
N LEU A 100 0.95 -13.54 -1.77
CA LEU A 100 2.10 -12.95 -1.07
C LEU A 100 2.87 -11.90 -1.89
N MET A 101 2.82 -12.00 -3.23
CA MET A 101 3.45 -11.02 -4.12
C MET A 101 2.76 -9.65 -4.09
N ASP A 102 1.51 -9.57 -3.64
CA ASP A 102 0.77 -8.31 -3.53
C ASP A 102 1.14 -7.58 -2.25
N VAL A 103 2.24 -6.89 -2.29
CA VAL A 103 2.73 -6.15 -1.13
C VAL A 103 1.99 -4.82 -0.98
N LYS A 104 1.46 -4.58 0.22
CA LYS A 104 0.72 -3.37 0.57
C LYS A 104 1.57 -2.45 1.42
N PHE A 105 1.50 -1.15 1.12
CA PHE A 105 2.02 -0.09 1.97
C PHE A 105 0.86 0.72 2.51
N VAL A 106 0.86 0.96 3.82
CA VAL A 106 -0.24 1.63 4.52
C VAL A 106 0.34 2.76 5.38
N LYS A 107 -0.08 4.00 5.11
CA LYS A 107 0.41 5.21 5.75
C LYS A 107 -0.72 5.92 6.50
N PRO A 108 -0.56 6.26 7.79
CA PRO A 108 -1.50 7.10 8.50
C PRO A 108 -1.40 8.55 8.00
N PHE A 109 -2.52 9.13 7.63
CA PHE A 109 -2.63 10.55 7.29
C PHE A 109 -3.14 11.36 8.47
N PHE A 110 -2.38 12.33 8.89
CA PHE A 110 -2.72 13.25 9.97
C PHE A 110 -3.09 14.63 9.44
N TYR A 111 -4.25 15.14 9.85
CA TYR A 111 -4.66 16.49 9.56
C TYR A 111 -4.90 17.27 10.85
N ARG A 112 -4.29 18.46 10.98
CA ARG A 112 -4.36 19.29 12.19
C ARG A 112 -4.04 18.52 13.49
N GLY A 113 -3.02 17.66 13.43
CA GLY A 113 -2.54 16.87 14.57
C GLY A 113 -3.40 15.66 14.96
N ARG A 114 -4.42 15.31 14.18
CA ARG A 114 -5.29 14.14 14.40
C ARG A 114 -5.20 13.17 13.25
N LEU A 115 -5.20 11.89 13.54
CA LEU A 115 -5.35 10.85 12.51
C LEU A 115 -6.69 11.08 11.79
N PHE A 116 -6.63 11.28 10.48
CA PHE A 116 -7.79 11.60 9.66
C PHE A 116 -8.22 10.43 8.77
N ALA A 117 -7.25 9.77 8.13
CA ALA A 117 -7.48 8.65 7.22
C ALA A 117 -6.21 7.78 7.14
N TRP A 118 -6.31 6.67 6.42
CA TRP A 118 -5.17 5.88 5.98
C TRP A 118 -5.07 5.95 4.45
N LEU A 119 -3.86 6.15 3.95
CA LEU A 119 -3.53 6.07 2.54
C LEU A 119 -2.83 4.73 2.32
N ALA A 120 -3.32 3.93 1.38
CA ALA A 120 -2.71 2.65 1.11
C ALA A 120 -2.57 2.39 -0.39
N ASN A 121 -1.54 1.64 -0.73
CA ASN A 121 -1.37 1.09 -2.06
C ASN A 121 -0.95 -0.37 -2.02
N THR A 122 -1.14 -1.04 -3.14
CA THR A 122 -0.58 -2.37 -3.40
C THR A 122 0.17 -2.34 -4.72
N GLY A 123 1.19 -3.18 -4.82
CA GLY A 123 1.89 -3.46 -6.05
C GLY A 123 2.32 -4.92 -6.06
N HIS A 124 2.13 -5.58 -7.20
CA HIS A 124 2.56 -6.95 -7.40
C HIS A 124 4.08 -6.99 -7.60
N TRP A 125 4.79 -7.54 -6.65
CA TRP A 125 6.24 -7.73 -6.78
C TRP A 125 6.53 -9.01 -7.56
N PRO A 126 7.28 -8.96 -8.66
CA PRO A 126 7.56 -10.13 -9.49
C PRO A 126 8.26 -11.30 -8.77
N ASP A 127 8.97 -11.00 -7.68
CA ASP A 127 9.60 -12.02 -6.82
C ASP A 127 9.71 -11.47 -5.39
N ILE A 128 9.29 -12.24 -4.45
CA ILE A 128 9.44 -11.98 -3.00
C ILE A 128 9.93 -13.24 -2.26
N GLY A 129 10.81 -14.00 -2.89
CA GLY A 129 11.36 -15.24 -2.34
C GLY A 129 10.50 -16.48 -2.68
N GLY A 130 10.48 -17.43 -1.77
CA GLY A 130 9.78 -18.71 -1.98
C GLY A 130 10.61 -19.77 -2.70
N MET A 131 10.01 -20.95 -2.93
CA MET A 131 10.71 -22.13 -3.44
C MET A 131 11.05 -22.03 -4.93
N VAL A 132 10.33 -21.22 -5.69
CA VAL A 132 10.58 -21.01 -7.14
C VAL A 132 10.67 -19.52 -7.45
N PRO A 133 11.44 -19.11 -8.47
CA PRO A 133 11.42 -17.74 -8.96
C PRO A 133 10.01 -17.33 -9.39
N GLY A 134 9.59 -16.12 -9.03
CA GLY A 134 8.27 -15.59 -9.34
C GLY A 134 7.13 -16.03 -8.40
N GLY A 135 7.42 -16.88 -7.39
CA GLY A 135 6.48 -17.23 -6.32
C GLY A 135 5.33 -18.17 -6.68
N PHE A 136 4.98 -18.34 -7.96
CA PHE A 136 3.89 -19.21 -8.40
C PHE A 136 4.38 -20.66 -8.57
N SER A 137 4.24 -21.47 -7.53
CA SER A 137 4.57 -22.91 -7.59
C SER A 137 3.31 -23.76 -7.52
N ALA A 138 3.05 -24.54 -8.58
CA ALA A 138 1.98 -25.53 -8.58
C ALA A 138 2.19 -26.68 -7.57
N ASN A 139 3.39 -26.82 -7.03
CA ASN A 139 3.76 -27.86 -6.09
C ASN A 139 3.87 -27.36 -4.63
N ALA A 140 3.54 -26.10 -4.38
CA ALA A 140 3.50 -25.57 -3.01
C ALA A 140 2.37 -26.22 -2.22
N THR A 141 2.69 -26.70 -1.02
CA THR A 141 1.75 -27.35 -0.09
C THR A 141 1.55 -26.53 1.19
N GLU A 142 2.34 -25.50 1.37
CA GLU A 142 2.28 -24.56 2.50
C GLU A 142 2.72 -23.16 2.07
N VAL A 143 2.20 -22.14 2.74
CA VAL A 143 2.41 -20.73 2.37
C VAL A 143 3.87 -20.30 2.47
N GLU A 144 4.64 -20.91 3.34
CA GLU A 144 6.08 -20.66 3.51
C GLU A 144 6.90 -21.01 2.27
N GLN A 145 6.39 -21.90 1.41
CA GLN A 145 7.02 -22.25 0.13
C GLN A 145 6.74 -21.24 -0.97
N GLU A 146 5.67 -20.46 -0.84
CA GLU A 146 5.27 -19.50 -1.87
C GLU A 146 6.16 -18.26 -1.86
N CYS A 147 6.30 -17.59 -0.71
CA CYS A 147 7.06 -16.33 -0.61
C CYS A 147 7.38 -15.95 0.83
N LEU A 148 8.18 -14.89 1.01
CA LEU A 148 8.35 -14.22 2.29
C LEU A 148 7.02 -13.62 2.75
N ARG A 149 6.54 -14.02 3.92
CA ARG A 149 5.32 -13.52 4.55
C ARG A 149 5.63 -12.41 5.55
N LEU A 150 5.10 -11.23 5.31
CA LEU A 150 5.27 -10.04 6.15
C LEU A 150 3.97 -9.72 6.88
N PRO A 151 3.91 -9.86 8.21
CA PRO A 151 2.82 -9.27 8.98
C PRO A 151 2.93 -7.73 8.94
N PRO A 152 1.93 -6.96 9.40
CA PRO A 152 2.06 -5.52 9.50
C PRO A 152 3.29 -5.11 10.31
N VAL A 153 4.33 -4.59 9.62
CA VAL A 153 5.55 -4.06 10.23
C VAL A 153 5.79 -2.64 9.76
N ARG A 154 6.31 -1.80 10.64
CA ARG A 154 6.56 -0.40 10.33
C ARG A 154 7.92 -0.23 9.68
N LEU A 155 7.90 -0.15 8.33
CA LEU A 155 9.10 0.00 7.51
C LEU A 155 9.68 1.42 7.57
N TYR A 156 8.83 2.45 7.68
CA TYR A 156 9.29 3.82 7.96
C TYR A 156 8.74 4.25 9.32
N LYS A 157 9.60 4.82 10.13
CA LYS A 157 9.31 5.36 11.46
C LYS A 157 9.50 6.88 11.44
N GLU A 158 8.40 7.64 11.53
CA GLU A 158 8.44 9.11 11.50
C GLU A 158 9.22 9.66 10.28
N GLY A 159 9.07 9.02 9.11
CA GLY A 159 9.75 9.38 7.86
C GLY A 159 11.14 8.76 7.67
N VAL A 160 11.68 8.06 8.66
CA VAL A 160 13.00 7.42 8.59
C VAL A 160 12.82 5.94 8.25
N LEU A 161 13.51 5.48 7.19
CA LEU A 161 13.52 4.07 6.78
C LEU A 161 14.20 3.21 7.85
N ASP A 162 13.58 2.09 8.20
CA ASP A 162 14.17 1.06 9.04
C ASP A 162 15.05 0.14 8.17
N GLU A 163 16.34 0.41 8.16
CA GLU A 163 17.34 -0.32 7.35
C GLU A 163 17.47 -1.79 7.77
N GLU A 164 17.19 -2.12 9.04
CA GLU A 164 17.25 -3.51 9.51
C GLU A 164 16.10 -4.33 8.93
N ILE A 165 14.86 -3.78 8.97
CA ILE A 165 13.70 -4.43 8.36
C ILE A 165 13.89 -4.53 6.85
N LEU A 166 14.36 -3.48 6.19
CA LEU A 166 14.65 -3.52 4.76
C LEU A 166 15.67 -4.59 4.44
N SER A 167 16.76 -4.69 5.21
CA SER A 167 17.80 -5.71 5.02
C SER A 167 17.26 -7.13 5.15
N ILE A 168 16.37 -7.38 6.14
CA ILE A 168 15.71 -8.68 6.30
C ILE A 168 14.87 -9.00 5.04
N ILE A 169 14.09 -8.05 4.55
CA ILE A 169 13.28 -8.23 3.35
C ILE A 169 14.19 -8.57 2.16
N LEU A 170 15.19 -7.73 1.89
CA LEU A 170 16.06 -7.86 0.72
C LEU A 170 16.90 -9.14 0.73
N SER A 171 17.31 -9.64 1.91
CA SER A 171 18.06 -10.89 2.01
C SER A 171 17.24 -12.14 1.70
N ASN A 172 15.91 -12.04 1.67
CA ASN A 172 14.99 -13.14 1.38
C ASN A 172 14.41 -13.10 -0.04
N ILE A 173 14.75 -12.09 -0.85
CA ILE A 173 14.26 -11.92 -2.22
C ILE A 173 15.39 -12.11 -3.23
N ARG A 174 15.04 -12.67 -4.40
CA ARG A 174 15.91 -12.64 -5.56
C ARG A 174 15.90 -11.26 -6.20
N ILE A 175 16.97 -10.84 -6.82
CA ILE A 175 17.08 -9.55 -7.55
C ILE A 175 16.72 -8.35 -6.63
N ALA A 176 17.29 -8.33 -5.43
CA ALA A 176 17.03 -7.33 -4.40
C ALA A 176 17.22 -5.87 -4.89
N ASP A 177 18.24 -5.61 -5.72
CA ASP A 177 18.54 -4.28 -6.26
C ASP A 177 17.36 -3.72 -7.11
N GLN A 178 16.72 -4.57 -7.91
CA GLN A 178 15.54 -4.17 -8.68
C GLN A 178 14.35 -3.90 -7.75
N ARG A 179 14.22 -4.66 -6.67
CA ARG A 179 13.13 -4.50 -5.72
C ARG A 179 13.19 -3.17 -4.96
N ILE A 180 14.38 -2.66 -4.68
CA ILE A 180 14.55 -1.30 -4.13
C ILE A 180 13.92 -0.25 -5.05
N GLY A 181 14.01 -0.45 -6.37
CA GLY A 181 13.40 0.40 -7.39
C GLY A 181 11.87 0.43 -7.36
N ASP A 182 11.21 -0.55 -6.73
CA ASP A 182 9.74 -0.54 -6.51
C ASP A 182 9.37 -0.14 -5.08
N ILE A 183 10.14 -0.56 -4.07
CA ILE A 183 9.88 -0.26 -2.65
C ILE A 183 9.82 1.24 -2.41
N LYS A 184 10.81 1.98 -2.90
CA LYS A 184 10.89 3.43 -2.67
C LYS A 184 9.72 4.20 -3.29
N PRO A 185 9.39 4.02 -4.59
CA PRO A 185 8.22 4.64 -5.19
C PRO A 185 6.90 4.25 -4.53
N GLN A 186 6.75 2.98 -4.18
CA GLN A 186 5.55 2.48 -3.52
C GLN A 186 5.35 3.11 -2.14
N ALA A 187 6.43 3.29 -1.36
CA ALA A 187 6.38 4.00 -0.08
C ALA A 187 6.18 5.51 -0.24
N ALA A 188 6.62 6.10 -1.36
CA ALA A 188 6.49 7.53 -1.62
C ALA A 188 5.10 7.94 -2.12
N ALA A 189 4.39 7.07 -2.83
CA ALA A 189 3.07 7.38 -3.39
C ALA A 189 2.05 7.86 -2.35
N PRO A 190 1.88 7.23 -1.18
CA PRO A 190 1.02 7.76 -0.12
C PRO A 190 1.45 9.14 0.41
N THR A 191 2.72 9.50 0.27
CA THR A 191 3.18 10.86 0.66
C THR A 191 2.75 11.92 -0.35
N ILE A 192 2.62 11.55 -1.63
CA ILE A 192 1.99 12.43 -2.64
C ILE A 192 0.51 12.59 -2.29
N GLY A 193 -0.21 11.49 -2.02
CA GLY A 193 -1.61 11.54 -1.58
C GLY A 193 -1.83 12.39 -0.34
N GLU A 194 -0.91 12.34 0.64
CA GLU A 194 -0.95 13.19 1.84
C GLU A 194 -0.90 14.68 1.50
N LYS A 195 -0.04 15.09 0.54
CA LYS A 195 0.04 16.49 0.08
C LYS A 195 -1.24 16.92 -0.62
N SER A 196 -1.74 16.11 -1.55
CA SER A 196 -2.94 16.41 -2.32
C SER A 196 -4.19 16.42 -1.45
N LEU A 197 -4.31 15.49 -0.50
CA LEU A 197 -5.42 15.46 0.45
C LEU A 197 -5.37 16.66 1.43
N THR A 198 -4.18 17.10 1.83
CA THR A 198 -4.00 18.31 2.65
C THR A 198 -4.44 19.56 1.89
N ALA A 199 -4.22 19.63 0.59
CA ALA A 199 -4.64 20.75 -0.24
C ALA A 199 -6.16 20.76 -0.51
N LEU A 200 -6.81 19.60 -0.47
CA LEU A 200 -8.25 19.44 -0.64
C LEU A 200 -9.04 19.85 0.62
N LEU A 201 -8.46 19.68 1.82
CA LEU A 201 -9.07 19.94 3.14
C LEU A 201 -8.83 21.37 3.64
#